data_815b1a5902d0155e5911d614426a6b79
#
_entry.id   815b1a5902d0155e5911d614426a6b79
#
_cell.length_a   1.000
_cell.length_b   1.000
_cell.length_c   1.000
_cell.angle_alpha   90.00
_cell.angle_beta   90.00
_cell.angle_gamma   90.00
#
_symmetry.space_group_name_H-M   'P 1'
#
loop_
_entity.id
_entity.type
_entity.pdbx_description
1 polymer ?
#
loop_
_entity_poly.entity_id
_entity_poly.type
_entity_poly.pdbx_seq_one_letter_code
_entity_poly.pdbx_strand_id
1 'polypeptide(L)'
;MLTDTIPEDVKLVIAPDASSNDYEQHEELHNRGIDVLVLDHHEAEKYSEYACVINNQMCDYPTKALSGAGVVYKFCCYMDELLGTSYADDYVDLATTGIIADVMPLKDFEIRQIILKGMQGFRNPLLKTMVAEDNFHFQGKALTPFNIAWYIAPYINAITRSGTQSEKQVVFESMIEFLAYKTVPSTKRGCKGQFETRVEQAVRTCKNVKNRQTKSKDNAMDAVLKTIENENLLENKILAIRLDPKYAADKNLTGLIANGLLDTYCRPILILNKVEEDGKVKWQGSGRGYDKANLGSLRDLLEQSGLVDYAQG
;
A
#
# COMPACT_ATOMS: atom_id res chain seq x y z
N MET A 1 8.21 9.15 -9.30
CA MET A 1 9.57 8.77 -8.81
C MET A 1 10.36 10.03 -8.42
N LEU A 2 11.23 9.99 -7.38
CA LEU A 2 12.07 11.13 -6.96
C LEU A 2 13.50 10.93 -7.49
N THR A 3 13.79 11.45 -8.65
CA THR A 3 15.07 11.25 -9.37
C THR A 3 16.24 11.96 -8.72
N ASP A 4 16.02 13.15 -8.13
CA ASP A 4 17.05 13.96 -7.47
C ASP A 4 17.75 13.24 -6.29
N THR A 5 17.11 12.23 -5.71
CA THR A 5 17.64 11.47 -4.56
C THR A 5 18.50 10.27 -4.97
N ILE A 6 18.57 9.95 -6.27
CA ILE A 6 19.30 8.80 -6.79
C ILE A 6 20.77 9.18 -6.99
N PRO A 7 21.72 8.47 -6.30
CA PRO A 7 23.15 8.73 -6.45
C PRO A 7 23.66 8.56 -7.89
N GLU A 8 24.71 9.27 -8.25
CA GLU A 8 25.27 9.27 -9.62
C GLU A 8 25.95 7.93 -10.01
N ASP A 9 26.38 7.15 -9.04
CA ASP A 9 27.03 5.84 -9.24
C ASP A 9 26.04 4.70 -9.48
N VAL A 10 24.73 4.95 -9.31
CA VAL A 10 23.66 3.98 -9.61
C VAL A 10 23.62 3.73 -11.12
N LYS A 11 23.47 2.46 -11.51
CA LYS A 11 23.34 2.04 -12.92
C LYS A 11 22.00 1.47 -13.27
N LEU A 12 21.26 0.98 -12.29
CA LEU A 12 19.95 0.40 -12.48
C LEU A 12 19.02 0.82 -11.31
N VAL A 13 17.84 1.29 -11.66
CA VAL A 13 16.73 1.51 -10.74
C VAL A 13 15.66 0.45 -10.99
N ILE A 14 15.26 -0.26 -9.96
CA ILE A 14 14.13 -1.19 -10.02
C ILE A 14 12.97 -0.54 -9.26
N ALA A 15 11.84 -0.34 -9.93
CA ALA A 15 10.63 0.28 -9.39
C ALA A 15 9.52 -0.79 -9.26
N PRO A 16 9.40 -1.47 -8.11
CA PRO A 16 8.33 -2.41 -7.87
C PRO A 16 7.03 -1.70 -7.46
N ASP A 17 5.89 -2.16 -7.96
CA ASP A 17 4.55 -1.70 -7.61
C ASP A 17 4.32 -0.19 -7.84
N ALA A 18 5.01 0.38 -8.82
CA ALA A 18 4.93 1.80 -9.14
C ALA A 18 5.60 2.12 -10.47
N SER A 19 5.39 3.34 -10.94
CA SER A 19 6.21 4.02 -11.96
C SER A 19 5.81 3.76 -13.42
N SER A 20 4.76 3.01 -13.71
CA SER A 20 4.35 2.78 -15.11
C SER A 20 4.04 4.07 -15.89
N ASN A 21 3.70 5.17 -15.21
CA ASN A 21 3.36 6.47 -15.80
C ASN A 21 4.42 7.57 -15.58
N ASP A 22 5.60 7.24 -15.03
CA ASP A 22 6.66 8.22 -14.72
C ASP A 22 7.57 8.48 -15.93
N TYR A 23 7.00 8.81 -17.09
CA TYR A 23 7.73 8.93 -18.38
C TYR A 23 8.87 9.94 -18.34
N GLU A 24 8.64 11.13 -17.75
CA GLU A 24 9.64 12.20 -17.66
C GLU A 24 10.82 11.77 -16.77
N GLN A 25 10.55 11.08 -15.67
CA GLN A 25 11.55 10.56 -14.76
C GLN A 25 12.38 9.44 -15.40
N HIS A 26 11.74 8.59 -16.20
CA HIS A 26 12.45 7.57 -16.98
C HIS A 26 13.41 8.20 -18.00
N GLU A 27 12.98 9.24 -18.72
CA GLU A 27 13.81 9.99 -19.66
C GLU A 27 15.00 10.67 -18.95
N GLU A 28 14.75 11.30 -17.81
CA GLU A 28 15.78 11.93 -16.98
C GLU A 28 16.84 10.91 -16.55
N LEU A 29 16.42 9.74 -16.02
CA LEU A 29 17.36 8.70 -15.59
C LEU A 29 18.13 8.11 -16.76
N HIS A 30 17.49 7.89 -17.90
CA HIS A 30 18.13 7.44 -19.12
C HIS A 30 19.23 8.41 -19.59
N ASN A 31 18.94 9.72 -19.55
CA ASN A 31 19.91 10.76 -19.90
C ASN A 31 21.11 10.81 -18.92
N ARG A 32 20.93 10.32 -17.69
CA ARG A 32 22.01 10.13 -16.70
C ARG A 32 22.76 8.81 -16.86
N GLY A 33 22.40 7.96 -17.84
CA GLY A 33 22.97 6.65 -18.07
C GLY A 33 22.57 5.60 -17.01
N ILE A 34 21.36 5.73 -16.47
CA ILE A 34 20.78 4.85 -15.48
C ILE A 34 19.62 4.08 -16.11
N ASP A 35 19.71 2.76 -16.16
CA ASP A 35 18.62 1.91 -16.62
C ASP A 35 17.46 1.85 -15.61
N VAL A 36 16.24 1.73 -16.10
CA VAL A 36 15.04 1.60 -15.27
C VAL A 36 14.28 0.33 -15.61
N LEU A 37 14.02 -0.50 -14.60
CA LEU A 37 13.13 -1.66 -14.66
C LEU A 37 11.89 -1.41 -13.80
N VAL A 38 10.74 -1.34 -14.44
CA VAL A 38 9.43 -1.18 -13.79
C VAL A 38 8.73 -2.53 -13.70
N LEU A 39 8.31 -2.93 -12.49
CA LEU A 39 7.55 -4.15 -12.20
C LEU A 39 6.23 -3.76 -11.56
N ASP A 40 5.21 -3.48 -12.36
CA ASP A 40 4.00 -2.78 -11.91
C ASP A 40 2.71 -3.44 -12.43
N HIS A 41 1.58 -3.05 -11.87
CA HIS A 41 0.25 -3.54 -12.24
C HIS A 41 -0.81 -2.43 -12.37
N HIS A 42 -0.42 -1.19 -12.16
CA HIS A 42 -1.33 -0.05 -12.32
C HIS A 42 -1.64 0.20 -13.80
N GLU A 43 -2.79 0.80 -14.06
CA GLU A 43 -3.14 1.24 -15.41
C GLU A 43 -2.16 2.29 -15.91
N ALA A 44 -1.70 2.14 -17.16
CA ALA A 44 -0.82 3.08 -17.79
C ALA A 44 -1.28 3.34 -19.23
N GLU A 45 -1.06 4.57 -19.71
CA GLU A 45 -1.55 5.01 -21.02
C GLU A 45 -0.70 4.46 -22.17
N LYS A 46 0.62 4.33 -21.95
CA LYS A 46 1.59 3.87 -22.96
C LYS A 46 2.81 3.25 -22.31
N TYR A 47 3.60 2.52 -23.08
CA TYR A 47 4.94 2.09 -22.64
C TYR A 47 5.92 3.28 -22.66
N SER A 48 6.84 3.31 -21.71
CA SER A 48 7.98 4.21 -21.74
C SER A 48 9.00 3.77 -22.80
N GLU A 49 9.57 4.71 -23.52
CA GLU A 49 10.69 4.46 -24.46
C GLU A 49 12.03 4.36 -23.73
N TYR A 50 12.11 4.82 -22.48
CA TYR A 50 13.31 4.96 -21.67
C TYR A 50 13.40 4.00 -20.49
N ALA A 51 12.43 3.09 -20.34
CA ALA A 51 12.40 2.11 -19.28
C ALA A 51 11.92 0.74 -19.77
N CYS A 52 12.43 -0.33 -19.20
CA CYS A 52 11.84 -1.66 -19.34
C CYS A 52 10.64 -1.78 -18.41
N VAL A 53 9.42 -1.77 -18.97
CA VAL A 53 8.17 -1.83 -18.20
C VAL A 53 7.57 -3.22 -18.33
N ILE A 54 7.47 -3.94 -17.22
CA ILE A 54 6.76 -5.21 -17.09
C ILE A 54 5.49 -4.93 -16.30
N ASN A 55 4.37 -4.91 -17.01
CA ASN A 55 3.06 -4.59 -16.45
C ASN A 55 1.99 -5.48 -17.10
N ASN A 56 1.32 -6.29 -16.27
CA ASN A 56 0.32 -7.24 -16.73
C ASN A 56 -0.96 -6.59 -17.28
N GLN A 57 -1.23 -5.32 -16.97
CA GLN A 57 -2.37 -4.59 -17.56
C GLN A 57 -2.11 -4.21 -19.02
N MET A 58 -0.86 -3.92 -19.37
CA MET A 58 -0.47 -3.36 -20.65
C MET A 58 -0.16 -4.39 -21.75
N CYS A 59 0.01 -5.66 -21.42
CA CYS A 59 0.39 -6.72 -22.35
C CYS A 59 -0.68 -7.83 -22.39
N ASP A 60 -0.51 -8.82 -23.28
CA ASP A 60 -1.42 -9.96 -23.42
C ASP A 60 -1.25 -11.03 -22.32
N TYR A 61 -0.72 -10.66 -21.16
CA TYR A 61 -0.62 -11.58 -20.04
C TYR A 61 -2.02 -12.07 -19.61
N PRO A 62 -2.23 -13.39 -19.43
CA PRO A 62 -3.55 -13.97 -19.24
C PRO A 62 -4.32 -13.40 -18.05
N THR A 63 -3.66 -13.27 -16.90
CA THR A 63 -4.30 -12.67 -15.72
C THR A 63 -3.99 -11.18 -15.56
N LYS A 64 -5.05 -10.40 -15.33
CA LYS A 64 -4.96 -8.99 -14.93
C LYS A 64 -5.04 -8.80 -13.41
N ALA A 65 -5.12 -9.89 -12.68
CA ALA A 65 -5.35 -9.90 -11.23
C ALA A 65 -4.06 -9.98 -10.38
N LEU A 66 -2.87 -9.79 -10.96
CA LEU A 66 -1.63 -9.70 -10.19
C LEU A 66 -1.56 -8.32 -9.50
N SER A 67 -1.18 -8.29 -8.23
CA SER A 67 -0.67 -7.08 -7.57
C SER A 67 0.78 -6.83 -7.97
N GLY A 68 1.35 -5.67 -7.63
CA GLY A 68 2.76 -5.41 -7.86
C GLY A 68 3.68 -6.47 -7.25
N ALA A 69 3.38 -6.94 -6.03
CA ALA A 69 4.09 -8.07 -5.42
C ALA A 69 3.95 -9.36 -6.24
N GLY A 70 2.78 -9.61 -6.84
CA GLY A 70 2.55 -10.72 -7.75
C GLY A 70 3.37 -10.62 -9.02
N VAL A 71 3.46 -9.43 -9.63
CA VAL A 71 4.30 -9.16 -10.81
C VAL A 71 5.78 -9.41 -10.49
N VAL A 72 6.26 -8.89 -9.35
CA VAL A 72 7.64 -9.13 -8.89
C VAL A 72 7.92 -10.62 -8.71
N TYR A 73 7.02 -11.36 -8.08
CA TYR A 73 7.17 -12.81 -7.91
C TYR A 73 7.24 -13.55 -9.25
N LYS A 74 6.38 -13.20 -10.21
CA LYS A 74 6.40 -13.81 -11.55
C LYS A 74 7.69 -13.46 -12.31
N PHE A 75 8.17 -12.24 -12.18
CA PHE A 75 9.46 -11.84 -12.71
C PHE A 75 10.60 -12.68 -12.11
N CYS A 76 10.61 -12.87 -10.78
CA CYS A 76 11.59 -13.73 -10.11
C CYS A 76 11.50 -15.20 -10.59
N CYS A 77 10.30 -15.76 -10.77
CA CYS A 77 10.13 -17.08 -11.34
C CYS A 77 10.73 -17.20 -12.76
N TYR A 78 10.53 -16.18 -13.60
CA TYR A 78 11.13 -16.14 -14.93
C TYR A 78 12.67 -16.06 -14.88
N MET A 79 13.20 -15.26 -13.95
CA MET A 79 14.66 -15.19 -13.74
C MET A 79 15.22 -16.53 -13.25
N ASP A 80 14.52 -17.24 -12.37
CA ASP A 80 14.90 -18.58 -11.94
C ASP A 80 14.98 -19.56 -13.11
N GLU A 81 13.98 -19.53 -14.01
CA GLU A 81 13.97 -20.36 -15.22
C GLU A 81 15.17 -20.05 -16.12
N LEU A 82 15.48 -18.76 -16.36
CA LEU A 82 16.61 -18.35 -17.18
C LEU A 82 17.97 -18.72 -16.58
N LEU A 83 18.10 -18.65 -15.26
CA LEU A 83 19.36 -18.88 -14.54
C LEU A 83 19.54 -20.33 -14.06
N GLY A 84 18.51 -21.17 -14.19
CA GLY A 84 18.49 -22.52 -13.66
C GLY A 84 18.52 -22.56 -12.13
N THR A 85 17.88 -21.59 -11.48
CA THR A 85 17.75 -21.46 -10.02
C THR A 85 16.32 -21.70 -9.55
N SER A 86 16.05 -21.62 -8.24
CA SER A 86 14.71 -21.84 -7.66
C SER A 86 14.46 -20.98 -6.41
N TYR A 87 14.90 -19.73 -6.41
CA TYR A 87 14.81 -18.84 -5.26
C TYR A 87 13.45 -18.15 -5.12
N ALA A 88 12.71 -17.95 -6.22
CA ALA A 88 11.44 -17.21 -6.19
C ALA A 88 10.43 -17.84 -5.23
N ASP A 89 10.41 -19.16 -5.14
CA ASP A 89 9.49 -19.90 -4.27
C ASP A 89 9.72 -19.67 -2.77
N ASP A 90 10.90 -19.23 -2.38
CA ASP A 90 11.19 -18.87 -0.99
C ASP A 90 10.48 -17.57 -0.56
N TYR A 91 9.99 -16.77 -1.52
CA TYR A 91 9.31 -15.50 -1.30
C TYR A 91 7.83 -15.49 -1.70
N VAL A 92 7.25 -16.67 -2.00
CA VAL A 92 5.84 -16.78 -2.42
C VAL A 92 4.86 -16.32 -1.34
N ASP A 93 5.23 -16.37 -0.08
CA ASP A 93 4.45 -15.87 1.05
C ASP A 93 4.33 -14.34 1.04
N LEU A 94 5.38 -13.62 0.61
CA LEU A 94 5.34 -12.17 0.39
C LEU A 94 4.40 -11.82 -0.77
N ALA A 95 4.50 -12.54 -1.89
CA ALA A 95 3.59 -12.36 -3.02
C ALA A 95 2.13 -12.60 -2.61
N THR A 96 1.87 -13.69 -1.88
CA THR A 96 0.55 -14.02 -1.34
C THR A 96 0.02 -12.92 -0.44
N THR A 97 0.85 -12.41 0.47
CA THR A 97 0.47 -11.33 1.37
C THR A 97 0.16 -10.04 0.60
N GLY A 98 0.96 -9.69 -0.40
CA GLY A 98 0.75 -8.52 -1.25
C GLY A 98 -0.55 -8.61 -2.08
N ILE A 99 -0.81 -9.76 -2.72
CA ILE A 99 -2.03 -10.01 -3.48
C ILE A 99 -3.28 -9.84 -2.61
N ILE A 100 -3.25 -10.38 -1.38
CA ILE A 100 -4.37 -10.28 -0.44
C ILE A 100 -4.51 -8.86 0.13
N ALA A 101 -3.39 -8.21 0.46
CA ALA A 101 -3.37 -6.85 1.00
C ALA A 101 -3.91 -5.80 0.00
N ASP A 102 -3.68 -6.04 -1.28
CA ASP A 102 -4.15 -5.20 -2.40
C ASP A 102 -5.55 -5.57 -2.90
N VAL A 103 -6.22 -6.48 -2.19
CA VAL A 103 -7.60 -6.91 -2.45
C VAL A 103 -7.82 -7.41 -3.89
N MET A 104 -6.83 -8.06 -4.47
CA MET A 104 -6.90 -8.57 -5.83
C MET A 104 -7.96 -9.68 -5.98
N PRO A 105 -8.58 -9.83 -7.17
CA PRO A 105 -9.62 -10.83 -7.41
C PRO A 105 -9.13 -12.27 -7.21
N LEU A 106 -9.64 -12.95 -6.17
CA LEU A 106 -9.24 -14.33 -5.82
C LEU A 106 -9.91 -15.39 -6.70
N LYS A 107 -10.68 -15.02 -7.71
CA LYS A 107 -11.33 -15.96 -8.66
C LYS A 107 -10.38 -16.44 -9.74
N ASP A 108 -9.34 -15.66 -10.02
CA ASP A 108 -8.34 -15.99 -11.04
C ASP A 108 -7.57 -17.25 -10.64
N PHE A 109 -7.32 -18.12 -11.64
CA PHE A 109 -6.70 -19.43 -11.38
C PHE A 109 -5.24 -19.31 -10.94
N GLU A 110 -4.47 -18.43 -11.58
CA GLU A 110 -3.07 -18.21 -11.25
C GLU A 110 -2.92 -17.59 -9.86
N ILE A 111 -3.75 -16.60 -9.53
CA ILE A 111 -3.80 -15.99 -8.19
C ILE A 111 -4.08 -17.03 -7.12
N ARG A 112 -5.04 -17.92 -7.36
CA ARG A 112 -5.35 -19.01 -6.42
C ARG A 112 -4.17 -19.95 -6.21
N GLN A 113 -3.41 -20.27 -7.27
CA GLN A 113 -2.23 -21.14 -7.16
C GLN A 113 -1.14 -20.46 -6.31
N ILE A 114 -0.85 -19.18 -6.54
CA ILE A 114 0.12 -18.42 -5.74
C ILE A 114 -0.30 -18.40 -4.26
N ILE A 115 -1.57 -18.09 -3.99
CA ILE A 115 -2.10 -18.04 -2.62
C ILE A 115 -2.02 -19.41 -1.94
N LEU A 116 -2.47 -20.48 -2.60
CA LEU A 116 -2.41 -21.84 -2.04
C LEU A 116 -0.97 -22.25 -1.70
N LYS A 117 0.00 -21.88 -2.54
CA LYS A 117 1.41 -22.15 -2.31
C LYS A 117 1.95 -21.37 -1.12
N GLY A 118 1.69 -20.06 -1.05
CA GLY A 118 2.18 -19.21 0.03
C GLY A 118 1.51 -19.46 1.39
N MET A 119 0.28 -20.00 1.41
CA MET A 119 -0.41 -20.38 2.64
C MET A 119 0.02 -21.74 3.23
N GLN A 120 0.92 -22.47 2.59
CA GLN A 120 1.49 -23.70 3.17
C GLN A 120 2.33 -23.42 4.42
N GLY A 121 2.77 -22.19 4.61
CA GLY A 121 3.48 -21.71 5.78
C GLY A 121 4.36 -20.51 5.43
N PHE A 122 4.41 -19.54 6.31
CA PHE A 122 5.28 -18.40 6.11
C PHE A 122 6.74 -18.77 6.34
N ARG A 123 7.60 -18.38 5.40
CA ARG A 123 9.06 -18.47 5.48
C ARG A 123 9.68 -17.15 5.88
N ASN A 124 9.11 -16.03 5.41
CA ASN A 124 9.60 -14.71 5.72
C ASN A 124 9.63 -14.45 7.24
N PRO A 125 10.76 -14.00 7.82
CA PRO A 125 10.91 -13.83 9.27
C PRO A 125 9.85 -12.92 9.89
N LEU A 126 9.50 -11.80 9.23
CA LEU A 126 8.49 -10.87 9.75
C LEU A 126 7.11 -11.53 9.81
N LEU A 127 6.65 -12.12 8.71
CA LEU A 127 5.34 -12.77 8.64
C LEU A 127 5.23 -13.93 9.62
N LYS A 128 6.28 -14.75 9.70
CA LYS A 128 6.37 -15.87 10.65
C LYS A 128 6.28 -15.41 12.10
N THR A 129 6.98 -14.32 12.44
CA THR A 129 6.96 -13.78 13.81
C THR A 129 5.63 -13.12 14.13
N MET A 130 4.98 -12.42 13.17
CA MET A 130 3.63 -11.87 13.35
C MET A 130 2.62 -12.95 13.71
N VAL A 131 2.65 -14.09 13.01
CA VAL A 131 1.79 -15.24 13.29
C VAL A 131 2.09 -15.86 14.66
N ALA A 132 3.37 -16.04 14.97
CA ALA A 132 3.81 -16.64 16.25
C ALA A 132 3.45 -15.78 17.48
N GLU A 133 3.45 -14.45 17.35
CA GLU A 133 3.09 -13.54 18.44
C GLU A 133 1.58 -13.31 18.59
N ASP A 134 0.78 -13.69 17.63
CA ASP A 134 -0.68 -13.53 17.66
C ASP A 134 -1.39 -14.88 17.87
N ASN A 135 -1.21 -15.44 19.06
CA ASN A 135 -1.81 -16.72 19.42
C ASN A 135 -3.34 -16.71 19.35
N PHE A 136 -3.99 -15.58 19.60
CA PHE A 136 -5.46 -15.50 19.59
C PHE A 136 -6.06 -15.79 18.22
N HIS A 137 -5.45 -15.26 17.16
CA HIS A 137 -5.96 -15.42 15.80
C HIS A 137 -5.40 -16.64 15.07
N PHE A 138 -4.18 -17.09 15.40
CA PHE A 138 -3.46 -18.09 14.62
C PHE A 138 -3.19 -19.42 15.33
N GLN A 139 -3.15 -19.48 16.67
CA GLN A 139 -2.78 -20.72 17.37
C GLN A 139 -3.71 -21.88 17.00
N GLY A 140 -3.12 -22.97 16.47
CA GLY A 140 -3.84 -24.17 16.07
C GLY A 140 -4.78 -24.01 14.88
N LYS A 141 -4.68 -22.90 14.14
CA LYS A 141 -5.51 -22.61 12.96
C LYS A 141 -4.67 -22.63 11.70
N ALA A 142 -5.25 -23.10 10.60
CA ALA A 142 -4.64 -22.95 9.28
C ALA A 142 -4.63 -21.48 8.83
N LEU A 143 -3.60 -21.09 8.10
CA LEU A 143 -3.58 -19.80 7.42
C LEU A 143 -4.68 -19.75 6.36
N THR A 144 -5.39 -18.63 6.33
CA THR A 144 -6.44 -18.35 5.34
C THR A 144 -6.24 -16.95 4.77
N PRO A 145 -6.76 -16.65 3.56
CA PRO A 145 -6.77 -15.28 3.05
C PRO A 145 -7.40 -14.28 4.02
N PHE A 146 -8.44 -14.70 4.74
CA PHE A 146 -9.09 -13.88 5.77
C PHE A 146 -8.13 -13.50 6.89
N ASN A 147 -7.37 -14.45 7.43
CA ASN A 147 -6.40 -14.15 8.50
C ASN A 147 -5.33 -13.16 8.03
N ILE A 148 -4.83 -13.31 6.81
CA ILE A 148 -3.84 -12.40 6.22
C ILE A 148 -4.46 -11.02 6.03
N ALA A 149 -5.65 -10.92 5.44
CA ALA A 149 -6.34 -9.66 5.17
C ALA A 149 -6.65 -8.86 6.43
N TRP A 150 -7.00 -9.52 7.53
CA TRP A 150 -7.48 -8.86 8.75
C TRP A 150 -6.43 -8.72 9.85
N TYR A 151 -5.43 -9.62 9.91
CA TYR A 151 -4.49 -9.67 11.04
C TYR A 151 -3.01 -9.46 10.65
N ILE A 152 -2.68 -9.41 9.34
CA ILE A 152 -1.32 -9.15 8.86
C ILE A 152 -1.28 -7.91 7.98
N ALA A 153 -2.02 -7.88 6.88
CA ALA A 153 -2.03 -6.78 5.92
C ALA A 153 -2.28 -5.39 6.56
N PRO A 154 -3.20 -5.23 7.54
CA PRO A 154 -3.42 -3.91 8.16
C PRO A 154 -2.22 -3.35 8.91
N TYR A 155 -1.33 -4.19 9.44
CA TYR A 155 -0.11 -3.76 10.09
C TYR A 155 0.92 -3.27 9.08
N ILE A 156 1.12 -4.01 7.98
CA ILE A 156 2.02 -3.64 6.89
C ILE A 156 1.51 -2.36 6.22
N ASN A 157 0.23 -2.28 5.90
CA ASN A 157 -0.39 -1.08 5.32
C ASN A 157 -0.30 0.15 6.25
N ALA A 158 -0.31 -0.03 7.57
CA ALA A 158 -0.12 1.07 8.51
C ALA A 158 1.31 1.61 8.44
N ILE A 159 2.33 0.74 8.36
CA ILE A 159 3.73 1.14 8.22
C ILE A 159 3.95 1.90 6.92
N THR A 160 3.47 1.39 5.79
CA THR A 160 3.68 2.05 4.49
C THR A 160 3.05 3.44 4.44
N ARG A 161 1.86 3.61 5.02
CA ARG A 161 1.09 4.86 5.00
C ARG A 161 1.47 5.86 6.08
N SER A 162 1.77 5.40 7.30
CA SER A 162 1.90 6.26 8.48
C SER A 162 3.19 6.04 9.27
N GLY A 163 4.06 5.14 8.84
CA GLY A 163 5.38 4.92 9.46
C GLY A 163 6.35 6.03 9.08
N THR A 164 7.21 6.40 10.04
CA THR A 164 8.39 7.24 9.75
C THR A 164 9.40 6.46 8.91
N GLN A 165 10.35 7.14 8.29
CA GLN A 165 11.39 6.48 7.50
C GLN A 165 12.18 5.45 8.31
N SER A 166 12.51 5.77 9.56
CA SER A 166 13.19 4.83 10.47
C SER A 166 12.33 3.60 10.83
N GLU A 167 11.02 3.79 11.02
CA GLU A 167 10.10 2.67 11.27
C GLU A 167 9.96 1.77 10.04
N LYS A 168 9.88 2.35 8.83
CA LYS A 168 9.89 1.60 7.57
C LYS A 168 11.18 0.81 7.40
N GLN A 169 12.33 1.43 7.69
CA GLN A 169 13.64 0.77 7.64
C GLN A 169 13.70 -0.45 8.56
N VAL A 170 13.24 -0.33 9.81
CA VAL A 170 13.20 -1.45 10.77
C VAL A 170 12.37 -2.62 10.23
N VAL A 171 11.21 -2.33 9.64
CA VAL A 171 10.33 -3.36 9.06
C VAL A 171 10.95 -3.97 7.81
N PHE A 172 11.53 -3.18 6.92
CA PHE A 172 12.23 -3.68 5.74
C PHE A 172 13.39 -4.62 6.12
N GLU A 173 14.25 -4.21 7.06
CA GLU A 173 15.35 -5.06 7.53
C GLU A 173 14.86 -6.38 8.14
N SER A 174 13.70 -6.40 8.77
CA SER A 174 13.12 -7.62 9.35
C SER A 174 12.57 -8.62 8.33
N MET A 175 12.40 -8.20 7.07
CA MET A 175 12.02 -9.10 5.97
C MET A 175 13.24 -9.81 5.35
N ILE A 176 14.45 -9.32 5.63
CA ILE A 176 15.71 -9.87 5.11
C ILE A 176 16.29 -10.81 6.16
N GLU A 177 16.40 -12.09 5.86
CA GLU A 177 16.70 -13.15 6.81
C GLU A 177 17.95 -12.88 7.67
N PHE A 178 19.09 -12.51 7.05
CA PHE A 178 20.33 -12.25 7.78
C PHE A 178 20.32 -10.98 8.63
N LEU A 179 19.36 -10.06 8.40
CA LEU A 179 19.13 -8.86 9.20
C LEU A 179 18.08 -9.09 10.29
N ALA A 180 17.07 -9.90 10.03
CA ALA A 180 15.91 -10.11 10.89
C ALA A 180 16.28 -10.59 12.30
N TYR A 181 17.27 -11.46 12.39
CA TYR A 181 17.72 -12.04 13.67
C TYR A 181 18.90 -11.32 14.33
N LYS A 182 19.35 -10.19 13.77
CA LYS A 182 20.35 -9.36 14.42
C LYS A 182 19.84 -8.84 15.74
N THR A 183 20.68 -8.97 16.77
CA THR A 183 20.42 -8.42 18.11
C THR A 183 20.64 -6.90 18.09
N VAL A 184 19.62 -6.16 18.53
CA VAL A 184 19.61 -4.69 18.61
C VAL A 184 19.20 -4.21 19.99
N PRO A 185 19.63 -3.02 20.43
CA PRO A 185 19.13 -2.45 21.68
C PRO A 185 17.61 -2.29 21.66
N SER A 186 16.94 -2.75 22.72
CA SER A 186 15.49 -2.65 22.80
C SER A 186 15.03 -1.21 22.96
N THR A 187 14.08 -0.80 22.15
CA THR A 187 13.37 0.49 22.27
C THR A 187 12.07 0.37 23.06
N LYS A 188 11.80 -0.79 23.64
CA LYS A 188 10.61 -1.04 24.45
C LYS A 188 10.66 -0.24 25.76
N ARG A 189 9.52 0.38 26.11
CA ARG A 189 9.42 1.16 27.36
C ARG A 189 9.71 0.25 28.59
N GLY A 190 10.62 0.71 29.45
CA GLY A 190 11.04 -0.05 30.65
C GLY A 190 12.14 -1.08 30.39
N CYS A 191 12.60 -1.29 29.18
CA CYS A 191 13.63 -2.27 28.82
C CYS A 191 14.98 -1.61 28.46
N LYS A 192 15.31 -0.46 29.06
CA LYS A 192 16.58 0.23 28.82
C LYS A 192 17.76 -0.70 29.17
N GLY A 193 18.68 -0.88 28.24
CA GLY A 193 19.84 -1.77 28.38
C GLY A 193 19.56 -3.24 28.05
N GLN A 194 18.35 -3.61 27.72
CA GLN A 194 18.01 -4.93 27.19
C GLN A 194 18.17 -4.97 25.68
N PHE A 195 18.22 -6.16 25.13
CA PHE A 195 18.33 -6.41 23.70
C PHE A 195 17.13 -7.22 23.20
N GLU A 196 16.82 -7.07 21.94
CA GLU A 196 15.80 -7.81 21.22
C GLU A 196 16.29 -8.10 19.78
N THR A 197 15.66 -9.00 19.08
CA THR A 197 15.94 -9.20 17.64
C THR A 197 15.32 -8.09 16.80
N ARG A 198 15.87 -7.84 15.61
CA ARG A 198 15.29 -6.86 14.67
C ARG A 198 13.85 -7.20 14.33
N VAL A 199 13.52 -8.48 14.14
CA VAL A 199 12.16 -8.90 13.82
C VAL A 199 11.17 -8.70 14.95
N GLU A 200 11.56 -8.94 16.22
CA GLU A 200 10.71 -8.60 17.39
C GLU A 200 10.48 -7.10 17.49
N GLN A 201 11.51 -6.29 17.27
CA GLN A 201 11.37 -4.84 17.19
C GLN A 201 10.40 -4.43 16.08
N ALA A 202 10.48 -5.04 14.90
CA ALA A 202 9.64 -4.73 13.75
C ALA A 202 8.16 -5.06 14.01
N VAL A 203 7.85 -6.25 14.55
CA VAL A 203 6.46 -6.61 14.88
C VAL A 203 5.85 -5.63 15.89
N ARG A 204 6.60 -5.25 16.92
CA ARG A 204 6.15 -4.24 17.88
C ARG A 204 5.97 -2.87 17.21
N THR A 205 6.88 -2.47 16.31
CA THR A 205 6.79 -1.23 15.56
C THR A 205 5.52 -1.21 14.71
N CYS A 206 5.20 -2.29 13.99
CA CYS A 206 3.97 -2.44 13.24
C CYS A 206 2.72 -2.24 14.13
N LYS A 207 2.67 -2.89 15.29
CA LYS A 207 1.58 -2.75 16.27
C LYS A 207 1.44 -1.30 16.76
N ASN A 208 2.55 -0.64 17.08
CA ASN A 208 2.57 0.74 17.57
C ASN A 208 2.09 1.73 16.50
N VAL A 209 2.57 1.59 15.26
CA VAL A 209 2.15 2.45 14.14
C VAL A 209 0.68 2.24 13.83
N LYS A 210 0.20 1.00 13.81
CA LYS A 210 -1.23 0.69 13.62
C LYS A 210 -2.10 1.33 14.69
N ASN A 211 -1.71 1.23 15.95
CA ASN A 211 -2.45 1.84 17.06
C ASN A 211 -2.47 3.38 16.95
N ARG A 212 -1.33 4.00 16.60
CA ARG A 212 -1.22 5.44 16.36
C ARG A 212 -2.12 5.87 15.19
N GLN A 213 -2.11 5.10 14.09
CA GLN A 213 -2.97 5.33 12.93
C GLN A 213 -4.46 5.24 13.29
N THR A 214 -4.86 4.21 14.04
CA THR A 214 -6.24 4.03 14.48
C THR A 214 -6.70 5.22 15.33
N LYS A 215 -5.91 5.62 16.32
CA LYS A 215 -6.22 6.77 17.16
C LYS A 215 -6.34 8.08 16.35
N SER A 216 -5.44 8.29 15.40
CA SER A 216 -5.51 9.47 14.51
C SER A 216 -6.76 9.46 13.65
N LYS A 217 -7.11 8.29 13.08
CA LYS A 217 -8.34 8.10 12.31
C LYS A 217 -9.58 8.39 13.15
N ASP A 218 -9.65 7.86 14.38
CA ASP A 218 -10.81 8.03 15.24
C ASP A 218 -11.00 9.50 15.65
N ASN A 219 -9.91 10.22 15.97
CA ASN A 219 -9.96 11.65 16.24
C ASN A 219 -10.46 12.47 15.04
N ALA A 220 -10.02 12.13 13.82
CA ALA A 220 -10.46 12.79 12.60
C ALA A 220 -11.93 12.43 12.26
N MET A 221 -12.37 11.21 12.58
CA MET A 221 -13.75 10.77 12.36
C MET A 221 -14.74 11.63 13.16
N ASP A 222 -14.43 11.94 14.42
CA ASP A 222 -15.28 12.82 15.24
C ASP A 222 -15.45 14.21 14.61
N ALA A 223 -14.39 14.76 14.02
CA ALA A 223 -14.47 16.03 13.31
C ALA A 223 -15.31 15.93 12.03
N VAL A 224 -15.15 14.84 11.29
CA VAL A 224 -15.94 14.55 10.08
C VAL A 224 -17.43 14.48 10.39
N LEU A 225 -17.82 13.73 11.42
CA LEU A 225 -19.22 13.59 11.82
C LEU A 225 -19.83 14.93 12.22
N LYS A 226 -19.10 15.75 12.99
CA LYS A 226 -19.54 17.10 13.34
C LYS A 226 -19.71 18.01 12.12
N THR A 227 -18.81 17.91 11.14
CA THR A 227 -18.91 18.69 9.90
C THR A 227 -20.15 18.28 9.10
N ILE A 228 -20.43 16.98 8.98
CA ILE A 228 -21.62 16.46 8.29
C ILE A 228 -22.91 17.05 8.91
N GLU A 229 -23.00 17.06 10.24
CA GLU A 229 -24.15 17.58 10.97
C GLU A 229 -24.27 19.09 10.85
N ASN A 230 -23.20 19.84 11.12
CA ASN A 230 -23.21 21.31 11.16
C ASN A 230 -23.48 21.94 9.80
N GLU A 231 -23.02 21.31 8.71
CA GLU A 231 -23.19 21.81 7.35
C GLU A 231 -24.41 21.17 6.63
N ASN A 232 -25.22 20.35 7.31
CA ASN A 232 -26.40 19.63 6.76
C ASN A 232 -26.06 18.85 5.48
N LEU A 233 -24.86 18.23 5.42
CA LEU A 233 -24.36 17.58 4.20
C LEU A 233 -25.19 16.35 3.79
N LEU A 234 -26.03 15.83 4.67
CA LEU A 234 -26.90 14.68 4.37
C LEU A 234 -27.99 15.00 3.33
N GLU A 235 -28.24 16.26 3.01
CA GLU A 235 -29.12 16.66 1.90
C GLU A 235 -28.49 16.40 0.53
N ASN A 236 -27.16 16.26 0.47
CA ASN A 236 -26.43 16.08 -0.79
C ASN A 236 -26.35 14.60 -1.20
N LYS A 237 -26.34 14.34 -2.51
CA LYS A 237 -26.14 12.98 -3.07
C LYS A 237 -24.68 12.49 -2.91
N ILE A 238 -23.73 13.40 -2.84
CA ILE A 238 -22.32 13.15 -2.60
C ILE A 238 -21.92 13.90 -1.35
N LEU A 239 -21.27 13.24 -0.39
CA LEU A 239 -20.76 13.90 0.80
C LEU A 239 -19.35 14.44 0.54
N ALA A 240 -19.24 15.72 0.20
CA ALA A 240 -17.96 16.41 0.07
C ALA A 240 -17.64 17.12 1.40
N ILE A 241 -16.80 16.51 2.22
CA ILE A 241 -16.50 16.93 3.58
C ILE A 241 -15.17 17.66 3.60
N ARG A 242 -15.20 18.97 3.90
CA ARG A 242 -14.03 19.82 4.00
C ARG A 242 -13.64 19.95 5.46
N LEU A 243 -12.47 19.44 5.82
CA LEU A 243 -11.99 19.48 7.20
C LEU A 243 -11.34 20.82 7.53
N ASP A 244 -11.71 21.38 8.69
CA ASP A 244 -11.00 22.54 9.27
C ASP A 244 -9.51 22.18 9.44
N PRO A 245 -8.56 23.06 9.09
CA PRO A 245 -7.12 22.79 9.19
C PRO A 245 -6.65 22.26 10.54
N LYS A 246 -7.29 22.67 11.65
CA LYS A 246 -6.97 22.17 13.00
C LYS A 246 -7.36 20.69 13.22
N TYR A 247 -8.25 20.16 12.38
CA TYR A 247 -8.72 18.77 12.40
C TYR A 247 -8.32 18.02 11.12
N ALA A 248 -7.41 18.60 10.32
CA ALA A 248 -6.94 17.98 9.10
C ALA A 248 -6.50 16.55 9.38
N ALA A 249 -7.06 15.60 8.66
CA ALA A 249 -6.61 14.23 8.69
C ALA A 249 -5.26 14.12 7.98
N ASP A 250 -4.37 13.24 8.45
CA ASP A 250 -3.21 12.86 7.66
C ASP A 250 -3.69 12.48 6.25
N LYS A 251 -3.04 13.01 5.21
CA LYS A 251 -3.40 12.77 3.81
C LYS A 251 -3.54 11.27 3.49
N ASN A 252 -2.76 10.44 4.16
CA ASN A 252 -2.79 8.99 4.02
C ASN A 252 -3.96 8.32 4.75
N LEU A 253 -4.74 9.05 5.55
CA LEU A 253 -5.90 8.54 6.29
C LEU A 253 -7.24 8.95 5.68
N THR A 254 -7.28 9.94 4.81
CA THR A 254 -8.54 10.42 4.20
C THR A 254 -9.31 9.30 3.51
N GLY A 255 -8.62 8.42 2.79
CA GLY A 255 -9.22 7.25 2.15
C GLY A 255 -9.78 6.21 3.14
N LEU A 256 -9.11 6.00 4.28
CA LEU A 256 -9.59 5.09 5.33
C LEU A 256 -10.83 5.65 6.05
N ILE A 257 -10.89 6.97 6.22
CA ILE A 257 -12.05 7.67 6.79
C ILE A 257 -13.22 7.56 5.83
N ALA A 258 -13.00 7.88 4.54
CA ALA A 258 -14.03 7.79 3.50
C ALA A 258 -14.62 6.37 3.42
N ASN A 259 -13.79 5.32 3.38
CA ASN A 259 -14.25 3.94 3.40
C ASN A 259 -15.11 3.60 4.63
N GLY A 260 -14.71 4.07 5.82
CA GLY A 260 -15.47 3.81 7.05
C GLY A 260 -16.86 4.46 7.09
N LEU A 261 -17.12 5.42 6.23
CA LEU A 261 -18.41 6.13 6.16
C LEU A 261 -19.34 5.59 5.08
N LEU A 262 -18.83 4.81 4.11
CA LEU A 262 -19.61 4.31 2.97
C LEU A 262 -20.82 3.49 3.42
N ASP A 263 -20.61 2.54 4.32
CA ASP A 263 -21.67 1.66 4.81
C ASP A 263 -22.72 2.41 5.64
N THR A 264 -22.29 3.47 6.33
CA THR A 264 -23.19 4.28 7.18
C THR A 264 -24.07 5.19 6.35
N TYR A 265 -23.49 5.88 5.35
CA TYR A 265 -24.22 6.90 4.61
C TYR A 265 -24.71 6.45 3.23
N CYS A 266 -24.28 5.27 2.75
CA CYS A 266 -24.73 4.64 1.50
C CYS A 266 -24.69 5.59 0.28
N ARG A 267 -23.63 6.41 0.18
CA ARG A 267 -23.40 7.36 -0.94
C ARG A 267 -21.92 7.68 -1.13
N PRO A 268 -21.51 8.21 -2.28
CA PRO A 268 -20.12 8.59 -2.54
C PRO A 268 -19.62 9.64 -1.53
N ILE A 269 -18.36 9.51 -1.10
CA ILE A 269 -17.76 10.34 -0.04
C ILE A 269 -16.42 10.88 -0.50
N LEU A 270 -16.22 12.18 -0.29
CA LEU A 270 -14.96 12.90 -0.46
C LEU A 270 -14.53 13.46 0.89
N ILE A 271 -13.33 13.15 1.35
CA ILE A 271 -12.70 13.73 2.53
C ILE A 271 -11.57 14.63 2.06
N LEU A 272 -11.69 15.93 2.30
CA LEU A 272 -10.83 16.95 1.74
C LEU A 272 -10.16 17.76 2.83
N ASN A 273 -8.84 17.87 2.78
CA ASN A 273 -8.03 18.76 3.59
C ASN A 273 -7.75 20.06 2.83
N LYS A 274 -7.71 21.16 3.56
CA LYS A 274 -7.24 22.43 3.01
C LYS A 274 -5.73 22.39 2.83
N VAL A 275 -5.25 22.70 1.63
CA VAL A 275 -3.84 22.84 1.28
C VAL A 275 -3.61 24.23 0.71
N GLU A 276 -2.49 24.84 1.04
CA GLU A 276 -2.07 26.13 0.50
C GLU A 276 -0.85 25.91 -0.39
N GLU A 277 -1.01 26.15 -1.68
CA GLU A 277 0.00 25.92 -2.69
C GLU A 277 0.09 27.15 -3.59
N ASP A 278 1.29 27.73 -3.73
CA ASP A 278 1.54 28.95 -4.52
C ASP A 278 0.63 30.13 -4.16
N GLY A 279 0.30 30.28 -2.86
CA GLY A 279 -0.59 31.33 -2.36
C GLY A 279 -2.07 31.11 -2.71
N LYS A 280 -2.43 29.95 -3.27
CA LYS A 280 -3.82 29.58 -3.55
C LYS A 280 -4.29 28.49 -2.60
N VAL A 281 -5.53 28.62 -2.15
CA VAL A 281 -6.19 27.59 -1.34
C VAL A 281 -6.76 26.54 -2.25
N LYS A 282 -6.30 25.28 -2.07
CA LYS A 282 -6.83 24.10 -2.72
C LYS A 282 -7.39 23.12 -1.69
N TRP A 283 -8.22 22.20 -2.16
CA TRP A 283 -8.74 21.08 -1.37
C TRP A 283 -8.23 19.78 -1.95
N GLN A 284 -7.51 19.01 -1.14
CA GLN A 284 -6.90 17.75 -1.53
C GLN A 284 -7.32 16.63 -0.59
N GLY A 285 -7.59 15.45 -1.11
CA GLY A 285 -7.97 14.32 -0.27
C GLY A 285 -8.30 13.08 -1.05
N SER A 286 -9.17 12.24 -0.49
CA SER A 286 -9.57 10.97 -1.11
C SER A 286 -11.07 10.88 -1.30
N GLY A 287 -11.46 10.34 -2.45
CA GLY A 287 -12.84 9.97 -2.76
C GLY A 287 -13.06 8.46 -2.67
N ARG A 288 -14.28 8.07 -2.39
CA ARG A 288 -14.74 6.69 -2.51
C ARG A 288 -16.13 6.69 -3.16
N GLY A 289 -16.25 5.92 -4.25
CA GLY A 289 -17.54 5.63 -4.88
C GLY A 289 -18.39 4.72 -3.99
N TYR A 290 -19.67 4.65 -4.27
CA TYR A 290 -20.59 3.71 -3.65
C TYR A 290 -21.29 2.90 -4.75
N ASP A 291 -21.01 1.62 -4.83
CA ASP A 291 -21.39 0.74 -5.96
C ASP A 291 -22.91 0.72 -6.24
N LYS A 292 -23.74 0.90 -5.19
CA LYS A 292 -25.20 0.92 -5.30
C LYS A 292 -25.79 2.29 -5.63
N ALA A 293 -24.93 3.31 -5.85
CA ALA A 293 -25.40 4.67 -6.18
C ALA A 293 -25.77 4.87 -7.65
N ASN A 294 -25.70 3.85 -8.49
CA ASN A 294 -25.85 3.95 -9.96
C ASN A 294 -24.93 5.02 -10.59
N LEU A 295 -23.78 5.24 -9.97
CA LEU A 295 -22.74 6.15 -10.41
C LEU A 295 -21.66 5.27 -11.04
N GLY A 296 -21.46 5.30 -12.34
CA GLY A 296 -20.50 4.41 -13.02
C GLY A 296 -19.11 4.51 -12.39
N SER A 297 -18.44 5.64 -12.54
CA SER A 297 -17.15 5.92 -11.90
C SER A 297 -17.20 7.28 -11.19
N LEU A 298 -16.80 7.31 -9.92
CA LEU A 298 -16.69 8.58 -9.19
C LEU A 298 -15.57 9.44 -9.78
N ARG A 299 -14.46 8.83 -10.22
CA ARG A 299 -13.35 9.52 -10.89
C ARG A 299 -13.86 10.25 -12.14
N ASP A 300 -14.49 9.51 -13.05
CA ASP A 300 -14.95 10.06 -14.33
C ASP A 300 -15.99 11.17 -14.13
N LEU A 301 -16.87 11.03 -13.13
CA LEU A 301 -17.82 12.07 -12.76
C LEU A 301 -17.09 13.35 -12.29
N LEU A 302 -16.08 13.21 -11.44
CA LEU A 302 -15.32 14.35 -10.93
C LEU A 302 -14.54 15.05 -12.05
N GLU A 303 -13.87 14.32 -12.92
CA GLU A 303 -13.14 14.86 -14.07
C GLU A 303 -14.08 15.58 -15.04
N GLN A 304 -15.21 14.96 -15.41
CA GLN A 304 -16.21 15.55 -16.30
C GLN A 304 -16.91 16.78 -15.71
N SER A 305 -16.93 16.90 -14.38
CA SER A 305 -17.58 18.04 -13.71
C SER A 305 -16.84 19.37 -13.92
N GLY A 306 -15.54 19.34 -14.23
CA GLY A 306 -14.67 20.51 -14.28
C GLY A 306 -14.44 21.19 -12.94
N LEU A 307 -14.81 20.55 -11.82
CA LEU A 307 -14.69 21.10 -10.47
C LEU A 307 -13.40 20.67 -9.76
N VAL A 308 -12.65 19.74 -10.34
CA VAL A 308 -11.39 19.23 -9.80
C VAL A 308 -10.27 19.42 -10.82
N ASP A 309 -9.05 19.67 -10.34
CA ASP A 309 -7.88 19.79 -11.21
C ASP A 309 -7.52 18.41 -11.81
N TYR A 310 -7.65 17.35 -11.02
CA TYR A 310 -7.50 15.94 -11.46
C TYR A 310 -8.14 14.98 -10.45
N ALA A 311 -8.46 13.77 -10.92
CA ALA A 311 -8.84 12.63 -10.09
C ALA A 311 -8.12 11.37 -10.56
N GLN A 312 -7.57 10.58 -9.63
CA GLN A 312 -6.88 9.30 -9.89
C GLN A 312 -7.48 8.19 -9.02
N GLY A 313 -7.42 6.95 -9.53
CA GLY A 313 -7.82 5.75 -8.80
C GLY A 313 -8.50 4.72 -9.65
#